data_83b0ca0c21e8b1ee6cd8ba3180a9fa3b
#
_entry.id   83b0ca0c21e8b1ee6cd8ba3180a9fa3b
#
_cell.length_a   1.000
_cell.length_b   1.000
_cell.length_c   1.000
_cell.angle_alpha   90.00
_cell.angle_beta   90.00
_cell.angle_gamma   90.00
#
_symmetry.space_group_name_H-M   'P 1'
#
loop_
_entity.id
_entity.type
_entity.pdbx_description
1 polymer ?
#
loop_
_entity_poly.entity_id
_entity_poly.type
_entity_poly.pdbx_seq_one_letter_code
_entity_poly.pdbx_strand_id
1 'polypeptide(L)'
;MHCKFLDHGVAISYDQVVKPCCVWKYDSSWATQNQLGSINLDTWHQSDQVIKIKNQLAQDSWPSSCEHCYNIEKTGRGDSIRLNGAQSYAEYSGDDITLEIRPGAVCNFACQTCWPEASTRVAQFQHQAGIIDIKDVNSQSISNFDFLLPFVNRIRNVVLLGGEPFYDKNCLKFLDWAAEHLSANITMFTNGSMIRWDWIKNYQHPITVVFSIDAVGTPAEYIRYGTEWDTVYQNFQEIQKYNHVELRVNITTSAYNYIYVQDVVDLLLVKWPSVVSFGVPGDAYLGTQVVPDQCRADIVTSLNRSIEKIKSTPIELGQQQNAVNALQSIVDALETNNYDHVLHQKFKKFVQDMDRVKKINIQDYCKFVANMLAQ
;
A
#
# COMPACT_ATOMS: atom_id res chain seq x y z
N MET A 1 -15.93 -3.87 -21.55
CA MET A 1 -15.44 -3.99 -20.14
C MET A 1 -16.10 -2.94 -19.24
N HIS A 2 -16.17 -3.17 -17.93
CA HIS A 2 -16.72 -2.23 -16.95
C HIS A 2 -15.77 -2.13 -15.74
N CYS A 3 -15.71 -0.96 -15.09
CA CYS A 3 -14.91 -0.73 -13.89
C CYS A 3 -15.76 -0.02 -12.83
N LYS A 4 -16.08 -0.71 -11.75
CA LYS A 4 -16.88 -0.19 -10.65
C LYS A 4 -16.25 1.02 -9.92
N PHE A 5 -14.92 1.16 -9.95
CA PHE A 5 -14.26 2.36 -9.42
C PHE A 5 -14.64 3.64 -10.15
N LEU A 6 -15.01 3.57 -11.44
CA LEU A 6 -15.49 4.74 -12.18
C LEU A 6 -16.91 5.17 -11.76
N ASP A 7 -17.66 4.30 -11.08
CA ASP A 7 -18.99 4.60 -10.60
C ASP A 7 -19.00 5.00 -9.12
N HIS A 8 -18.09 4.40 -8.32
CA HIS A 8 -18.16 4.45 -6.85
C HIS A 8 -16.87 4.88 -6.17
N GLY A 9 -15.76 4.97 -6.89
CA GLY A 9 -14.46 5.30 -6.30
C GLY A 9 -14.15 6.79 -6.34
N VAL A 10 -13.71 7.35 -5.22
CA VAL A 10 -13.15 8.69 -5.11
C VAL A 10 -11.83 8.57 -4.35
N ALA A 11 -10.71 8.73 -5.04
CA ALA A 11 -9.39 8.72 -4.43
C ALA A 11 -8.76 10.11 -4.51
N ILE A 12 -8.34 10.65 -3.37
CA ILE A 12 -7.67 11.94 -3.25
C ILE A 12 -6.19 11.68 -2.97
N SER A 13 -5.34 12.00 -3.93
CA SER A 13 -3.89 11.79 -3.86
C SER A 13 -3.17 12.84 -3.01
N TYR A 14 -1.86 12.67 -2.78
CA TYR A 14 -1.04 13.58 -1.97
C TYR A 14 -0.98 15.00 -2.53
N ASP A 15 -1.13 15.19 -3.84
CA ASP A 15 -1.20 16.49 -4.52
C ASP A 15 -2.64 17.04 -4.63
N GLN A 16 -3.59 16.44 -3.89
CA GLN A 16 -5.02 16.76 -3.87
C GLN A 16 -5.72 16.58 -5.23
N VAL A 17 -5.17 15.79 -6.12
CA VAL A 17 -5.85 15.40 -7.37
C VAL A 17 -6.86 14.29 -7.09
N VAL A 18 -8.09 14.49 -7.55
CA VAL A 18 -9.16 13.49 -7.46
C VAL A 18 -9.10 12.54 -8.64
N LYS A 19 -9.22 11.25 -8.37
CA LYS A 19 -9.13 10.17 -9.34
C LYS A 19 -10.05 9.00 -8.95
N PRO A 20 -10.40 8.10 -9.89
CA PRO A 20 -11.34 7.01 -9.57
C PRO A 20 -10.77 5.94 -8.64
N CYS A 21 -9.46 5.71 -8.69
CA CYS A 21 -8.81 4.66 -7.89
C CYS A 21 -7.34 4.97 -7.62
N CYS A 22 -6.74 4.25 -6.65
CA CYS A 22 -5.36 4.45 -6.21
C CYS A 22 -4.30 4.28 -7.30
N VAL A 23 -4.51 3.36 -8.25
CA VAL A 23 -3.55 3.05 -9.33
C VAL A 23 -3.75 3.87 -10.61
N TRP A 24 -4.68 4.80 -10.59
CA TRP A 24 -4.95 5.68 -11.73
C TRP A 24 -3.75 6.54 -12.07
N LYS A 25 -3.23 6.42 -13.30
CA LYS A 25 -2.21 7.30 -13.84
C LYS A 25 -2.85 8.54 -14.47
N TYR A 26 -2.32 9.72 -14.21
CA TYR A 26 -2.81 10.97 -14.77
C TYR A 26 -1.66 11.86 -15.26
N ASP A 27 -1.97 12.69 -16.23
CA ASP A 27 -1.12 13.74 -16.74
C ASP A 27 -1.45 15.11 -16.14
N SER A 28 -0.72 16.14 -16.53
CA SER A 28 -0.92 17.50 -16.06
C SER A 28 -2.30 18.07 -16.42
N SER A 29 -2.90 17.63 -17.53
CA SER A 29 -4.24 18.05 -17.94
C SER A 29 -5.29 17.51 -16.98
N TRP A 30 -5.23 16.21 -16.65
CA TRP A 30 -6.11 15.63 -15.64
C TRP A 30 -5.92 16.31 -14.28
N ALA A 31 -4.66 16.46 -13.84
CA ALA A 31 -4.34 17.07 -12.56
C ALA A 31 -4.94 18.48 -12.42
N THR A 32 -4.79 19.32 -13.46
CA THR A 32 -5.34 20.69 -13.46
C THR A 32 -6.86 20.71 -13.37
N GLN A 33 -7.54 19.78 -14.03
CA GLN A 33 -9.01 19.76 -14.12
C GLN A 33 -9.67 19.05 -12.93
N ASN A 34 -8.93 18.24 -12.18
CA ASN A 34 -9.44 17.41 -11.08
C ASN A 34 -8.81 17.75 -9.72
N GLN A 35 -8.37 18.98 -9.51
CA GLN A 35 -7.96 19.46 -8.18
C GLN A 35 -9.16 19.48 -7.23
N LEU A 36 -9.00 19.04 -6.00
CA LEU A 36 -10.04 18.95 -4.96
C LEU A 36 -10.76 20.29 -4.76
N GLY A 37 -10.30 21.40 -4.93
CA GLY A 37 -11.00 22.68 -4.82
C GLY A 37 -11.73 23.12 -6.09
N SER A 38 -11.51 22.44 -7.21
CA SER A 38 -11.98 22.87 -8.53
C SER A 38 -13.12 22.02 -9.09
N ILE A 39 -13.43 20.90 -8.44
CA ILE A 39 -14.47 19.97 -8.91
C ILE A 39 -15.66 19.91 -7.97
N ASN A 40 -16.82 19.59 -8.52
CA ASN A 40 -17.98 19.21 -7.74
C ASN A 40 -17.99 17.69 -7.59
N LEU A 41 -17.65 17.18 -6.40
CA LEU A 41 -17.63 15.75 -6.11
C LEU A 41 -19.01 15.07 -6.32
N ASP A 42 -20.10 15.82 -6.15
CA ASP A 42 -21.46 15.27 -6.29
C ASP A 42 -21.76 14.80 -7.71
N THR A 43 -21.26 15.52 -8.69
CA THR A 43 -21.46 15.21 -10.11
C THR A 43 -20.20 14.66 -10.78
N TRP A 44 -19.11 14.48 -10.04
CA TRP A 44 -17.81 14.14 -10.62
C TRP A 44 -17.82 12.83 -11.42
N HIS A 45 -18.52 11.76 -10.95
CA HIS A 45 -18.65 10.51 -11.68
C HIS A 45 -19.45 10.63 -13.00
N GLN A 46 -20.17 11.74 -13.18
CA GLN A 46 -20.96 12.09 -14.35
C GLN A 46 -20.25 13.13 -15.23
N SER A 47 -19.03 13.55 -14.86
CA SER A 47 -18.26 14.48 -15.68
C SER A 47 -17.92 13.89 -17.04
N ASP A 48 -17.80 14.74 -18.06
CA ASP A 48 -17.47 14.32 -19.43
C ASP A 48 -16.21 13.48 -19.50
N GLN A 49 -15.21 13.78 -18.65
CA GLN A 49 -13.96 13.03 -18.58
C GLN A 49 -14.17 11.60 -18.08
N VAL A 50 -14.90 11.43 -16.98
CA VAL A 50 -15.19 10.09 -16.42
C VAL A 50 -16.09 9.30 -17.36
N ILE A 51 -17.12 9.95 -17.97
CA ILE A 51 -17.98 9.34 -18.98
C ILE A 51 -17.17 8.86 -20.20
N LYS A 52 -16.24 9.69 -20.68
CA LYS A 52 -15.36 9.31 -21.79
C LYS A 52 -14.57 8.03 -21.49
N ILE A 53 -14.03 7.90 -20.27
CA ILE A 53 -13.29 6.72 -19.82
C ILE A 53 -14.21 5.48 -19.74
N LYS A 54 -15.42 5.65 -19.17
CA LYS A 54 -16.43 4.58 -19.14
C LYS A 54 -16.74 4.07 -20.54
N ASN A 55 -16.95 4.98 -21.50
CA ASN A 55 -17.25 4.65 -22.89
C ASN A 55 -16.08 3.94 -23.58
N GLN A 56 -14.84 4.36 -23.35
CA GLN A 56 -13.66 3.68 -23.87
C GLN A 56 -13.60 2.23 -23.38
N LEU A 57 -13.75 2.00 -22.06
CA LEU A 57 -13.75 0.65 -21.49
C LEU A 57 -14.93 -0.19 -22.01
N ALA A 58 -16.12 0.41 -22.19
CA ALA A 58 -17.28 -0.29 -22.74
C ALA A 58 -17.03 -0.79 -24.17
N GLN A 59 -16.17 -0.10 -24.94
CA GLN A 59 -15.74 -0.48 -26.29
C GLN A 59 -14.47 -1.37 -26.29
N ASP A 60 -14.12 -1.97 -25.15
CA ASP A 60 -12.90 -2.77 -24.95
C ASP A 60 -11.59 -2.04 -25.32
N SER A 61 -11.61 -0.70 -25.25
CA SER A 61 -10.46 0.16 -25.45
C SER A 61 -9.90 0.58 -24.08
N TRP A 62 -8.65 0.24 -23.81
CA TRP A 62 -8.01 0.57 -22.56
C TRP A 62 -7.44 2.00 -22.56
N PRO A 63 -7.93 2.87 -21.65
CA PRO A 63 -7.28 4.18 -21.44
C PRO A 63 -5.86 3.99 -20.88
N SER A 64 -4.94 4.90 -21.26
CA SER A 64 -3.56 4.89 -20.73
C SER A 64 -3.53 5.00 -19.20
N SER A 65 -4.49 5.69 -18.62
CA SER A 65 -4.67 5.81 -17.16
C SER A 65 -4.92 4.46 -16.46
N CYS A 66 -5.42 3.45 -17.18
CA CYS A 66 -5.72 2.10 -16.70
C CYS A 66 -4.61 1.08 -16.99
N GLU A 67 -3.41 1.52 -17.40
CA GLU A 67 -2.28 0.66 -17.79
C GLU A 67 -1.93 -0.39 -16.72
N HIS A 68 -2.03 -0.06 -15.45
CA HIS A 68 -1.76 -1.00 -14.34
C HIS A 68 -2.68 -2.22 -14.41
N CYS A 69 -3.99 -2.02 -14.50
CA CYS A 69 -4.97 -3.11 -14.61
C CYS A 69 -4.81 -3.86 -15.94
N TYR A 70 -4.58 -3.13 -17.05
CA TYR A 70 -4.35 -3.73 -18.35
C TYR A 70 -3.20 -4.73 -18.34
N ASN A 71 -2.06 -4.34 -17.76
CA ASN A 71 -0.87 -5.19 -17.72
C ASN A 71 -1.10 -6.46 -16.88
N ILE A 72 -1.80 -6.36 -15.75
CA ILE A 72 -2.13 -7.51 -14.92
C ILE A 72 -3.09 -8.46 -15.68
N GLU A 73 -4.18 -7.94 -16.24
CA GLU A 73 -5.19 -8.75 -16.91
C GLU A 73 -4.67 -9.38 -18.20
N LYS A 74 -3.79 -8.67 -18.94
CA LYS A 74 -3.15 -9.22 -20.14
C LYS A 74 -2.20 -10.37 -19.85
N THR A 75 -1.52 -10.34 -18.71
CA THR A 75 -0.58 -11.40 -18.33
C THR A 75 -1.27 -12.61 -17.68
N GLY A 76 -2.54 -12.47 -17.26
CA GLY A 76 -3.26 -13.51 -16.55
C GLY A 76 -2.68 -13.90 -15.17
N ARG A 77 -1.82 -13.04 -14.62
CA ARG A 77 -1.07 -13.30 -13.37
C ARG A 77 -1.78 -12.79 -12.11
N GLY A 78 -3.09 -12.91 -12.05
CA GLY A 78 -3.88 -12.51 -10.90
C GLY A 78 -4.98 -11.51 -11.24
N ASP A 79 -5.74 -11.11 -10.23
CA ASP A 79 -6.85 -10.17 -10.38
C ASP A 79 -6.36 -8.73 -10.28
N SER A 80 -6.69 -7.92 -11.27
CA SER A 80 -6.46 -6.49 -11.19
C SER A 80 -7.38 -5.84 -10.14
N ILE A 81 -7.03 -4.64 -9.67
CA ILE A 81 -7.90 -3.86 -8.78
C ILE A 81 -9.29 -3.65 -9.40
N ARG A 82 -9.40 -3.54 -10.73
CA ARG A 82 -10.68 -3.45 -11.45
C ARG A 82 -11.54 -4.70 -11.26
N LEU A 83 -10.97 -5.90 -11.36
CA LEU A 83 -11.67 -7.17 -11.16
C LEU A 83 -12.06 -7.36 -9.69
N ASN A 84 -11.14 -7.09 -8.78
CA ASN A 84 -11.42 -7.10 -7.34
C ASN A 84 -12.51 -6.08 -6.94
N GLY A 85 -12.56 -4.94 -7.61
CA GLY A 85 -13.60 -3.93 -7.43
C GLY A 85 -15.01 -4.45 -7.75
N ALA A 86 -15.15 -5.35 -8.69
CA ALA A 86 -16.44 -5.94 -9.00
C ALA A 86 -17.06 -6.67 -7.79
N GLN A 87 -16.23 -7.36 -7.01
CA GLN A 87 -16.64 -8.03 -5.77
C GLN A 87 -16.80 -7.01 -4.62
N SER A 88 -15.84 -6.11 -4.44
CA SER A 88 -15.86 -5.12 -3.35
C SER A 88 -17.05 -4.16 -3.41
N TYR A 89 -17.57 -3.89 -4.60
CA TYR A 89 -18.72 -3.01 -4.85
C TYR A 89 -19.99 -3.78 -5.20
N ALA A 90 -20.08 -5.09 -4.93
CA ALA A 90 -21.23 -5.91 -5.29
C ALA A 90 -22.53 -5.42 -4.63
N GLU A 91 -22.43 -4.92 -3.39
CA GLU A 91 -23.58 -4.43 -2.60
C GLU A 91 -23.83 -2.91 -2.77
N TYR A 92 -22.98 -2.22 -3.56
CA TYR A 92 -23.15 -0.78 -3.77
C TYR A 92 -24.31 -0.50 -4.71
N SER A 93 -25.12 0.49 -4.37
CA SER A 93 -26.28 0.92 -5.14
C SER A 93 -26.25 2.46 -5.34
N GLY A 94 -26.84 2.90 -6.45
CA GLY A 94 -27.00 4.32 -6.73
C GLY A 94 -25.69 5.10 -6.60
N ASP A 95 -25.67 6.02 -5.64
CA ASP A 95 -24.60 6.99 -5.43
C ASP A 95 -23.62 6.59 -4.32
N ASP A 96 -23.65 5.35 -3.85
CA ASP A 96 -22.72 4.87 -2.83
C ASP A 96 -21.26 5.04 -3.28
N ILE A 97 -20.39 5.51 -2.40
CA ILE A 97 -18.98 5.76 -2.71
C ILE A 97 -18.01 5.12 -1.70
N THR A 98 -16.84 4.75 -2.20
CA THR A 98 -15.65 4.52 -1.39
C THR A 98 -14.74 5.74 -1.52
N LEU A 99 -14.41 6.33 -0.39
CA LEU A 99 -13.45 7.43 -0.29
C LEU A 99 -12.07 6.88 0.08
N GLU A 100 -11.09 7.05 -0.80
CA GLU A 100 -9.68 6.89 -0.46
C GLU A 100 -9.09 8.28 -0.22
N ILE A 101 -8.54 8.53 0.96
CA ILE A 101 -8.05 9.85 1.34
C ILE A 101 -6.69 9.78 2.03
N ARG A 102 -5.84 10.76 1.70
CA ARG A 102 -4.51 11.00 2.26
C ARG A 102 -4.43 12.40 2.85
N PRO A 103 -4.86 12.59 4.12
CA PRO A 103 -4.90 13.93 4.74
C PRO A 103 -3.53 14.57 4.93
N GLY A 104 -2.46 13.76 5.01
CA GLY A 104 -1.09 14.25 5.13
C GLY A 104 -0.08 13.15 4.86
N ALA A 105 1.20 13.53 4.87
CA ALA A 105 2.34 12.64 4.61
C ALA A 105 3.35 12.59 5.77
N VAL A 106 2.96 13.04 6.97
CA VAL A 106 3.86 12.99 8.12
C VAL A 106 3.90 11.57 8.68
N CYS A 107 5.11 10.97 8.69
CA CYS A 107 5.34 9.62 9.19
C CYS A 107 6.50 9.62 10.20
N ASN A 108 6.38 8.84 11.26
CA ASN A 108 7.47 8.62 12.21
C ASN A 108 8.48 7.58 11.70
N PHE A 109 8.20 6.85 10.60
CA PHE A 109 9.12 5.91 9.94
C PHE A 109 9.70 6.48 8.65
N ALA A 110 10.84 5.90 8.22
CA ALA A 110 11.44 6.13 6.91
C ALA A 110 11.76 4.78 6.25
N CYS A 111 10.73 4.05 5.87
CA CYS A 111 10.84 2.72 5.27
C CYS A 111 11.66 2.76 3.97
N GLN A 112 12.42 1.68 3.71
CA GLN A 112 13.30 1.57 2.52
C GLN A 112 12.53 1.49 1.20
N THR A 113 11.26 1.03 1.25
CA THR A 113 10.40 0.84 0.08
C THR A 113 9.38 1.95 -0.09
N CYS A 114 9.35 2.96 0.80
CA CYS A 114 8.39 4.05 0.73
C CYS A 114 8.90 5.19 -0.18
N TRP A 115 7.97 5.92 -0.78
CA TRP A 115 8.28 7.05 -1.63
C TRP A 115 8.14 8.40 -0.92
N PRO A 116 8.82 9.43 -1.44
CA PRO A 116 8.93 10.74 -0.79
C PRO A 116 7.59 11.44 -0.56
N GLU A 117 6.64 11.31 -1.49
CA GLU A 117 5.32 11.94 -1.40
C GLU A 117 4.48 11.36 -0.25
N ALA A 118 4.73 10.10 0.08
CA ALA A 118 4.01 9.38 1.13
C ALA A 118 4.62 9.55 2.53
N SER A 119 5.86 10.04 2.62
CA SER A 119 6.54 10.21 3.92
C SER A 119 7.52 11.37 3.90
N THR A 120 7.20 12.41 4.66
CA THR A 120 8.10 13.56 4.84
C THR A 120 9.48 13.15 5.36
N ARG A 121 9.55 12.09 6.17
CA ARG A 121 10.81 11.57 6.70
C ARG A 121 11.64 10.85 5.62
N VAL A 122 10.98 10.08 4.73
CA VAL A 122 11.64 9.49 3.56
C VAL A 122 12.16 10.60 2.64
N ALA A 123 11.33 11.61 2.34
CA ALA A 123 11.75 12.76 1.52
C ALA A 123 12.99 13.44 2.08
N GLN A 124 13.03 13.69 3.39
CA GLN A 124 14.19 14.30 4.06
C GLN A 124 15.46 13.45 3.92
N PHE A 125 15.39 12.13 4.17
CA PHE A 125 16.55 11.25 4.05
C PHE A 125 17.03 11.11 2.60
N GLN A 126 16.12 10.97 1.64
CA GLN A 126 16.49 10.89 0.23
C GLN A 126 17.09 12.20 -0.29
N HIS A 127 16.59 13.35 0.18
CA HIS A 127 17.22 14.64 -0.10
C HIS A 127 18.62 14.75 0.50
N GLN A 128 18.82 14.38 1.77
CA GLN A 128 20.13 14.35 2.41
C GLN A 128 21.11 13.38 1.72
N ALA A 129 20.59 12.30 1.15
CA ALA A 129 21.35 11.34 0.36
C ALA A 129 21.70 11.86 -1.05
N GLY A 130 21.11 12.96 -1.49
CA GLY A 130 21.26 13.51 -2.84
C GLY A 130 20.50 12.70 -3.91
N ILE A 131 19.48 11.95 -3.53
CA ILE A 131 18.68 11.12 -4.45
C ILE A 131 17.58 11.94 -5.11
N ILE A 132 16.97 12.87 -4.36
CA ILE A 132 15.91 13.77 -4.85
C ILE A 132 16.18 15.22 -4.46
N ASP A 133 15.60 16.19 -5.18
CA ASP A 133 15.41 17.56 -4.65
C ASP A 133 14.08 17.59 -3.89
N ILE A 134 14.11 18.14 -2.66
CA ILE A 134 12.91 18.26 -1.82
C ILE A 134 11.81 19.12 -2.47
N LYS A 135 12.17 20.02 -3.39
CA LYS A 135 11.23 20.86 -4.14
C LYS A 135 10.36 20.06 -5.12
N ASP A 136 10.85 18.89 -5.54
CA ASP A 136 10.13 18.03 -6.49
C ASP A 136 9.07 17.17 -5.79
N VAL A 137 9.05 17.17 -4.45
CA VAL A 137 8.08 16.40 -3.66
C VAL A 137 6.76 17.16 -3.57
N ASN A 138 5.79 16.71 -4.34
CA ASN A 138 4.45 17.30 -4.34
C ASN A 138 3.53 16.57 -3.36
N SER A 139 3.54 17.04 -2.10
CA SER A 139 2.66 16.53 -1.05
C SER A 139 1.98 17.68 -0.32
N GLN A 140 0.67 17.67 -0.34
CA GLN A 140 -0.19 18.71 0.26
C GLN A 140 -1.02 18.10 1.39
N SER A 141 -1.36 18.92 2.39
CA SER A 141 -2.16 18.48 3.53
C SER A 141 -3.60 18.92 3.39
N ILE A 142 -4.54 18.09 3.84
CA ILE A 142 -5.96 18.39 4.00
C ILE A 142 -6.24 18.48 5.50
N SER A 143 -6.64 19.65 5.98
CA SER A 143 -6.90 19.87 7.42
C SER A 143 -8.34 20.24 7.75
N ASN A 144 -9.17 20.47 6.73
CA ASN A 144 -10.62 20.66 6.82
C ASN A 144 -11.30 19.66 5.90
N PHE A 145 -12.32 18.98 6.39
CA PHE A 145 -13.05 17.89 5.72
C PHE A 145 -14.52 18.25 5.44
N ASP A 146 -14.93 19.51 5.67
CA ASP A 146 -16.32 19.95 5.47
C ASP A 146 -16.81 19.82 4.03
N PHE A 147 -15.87 19.76 3.07
CA PHE A 147 -16.21 19.47 1.68
C PHE A 147 -16.82 18.07 1.48
N LEU A 148 -16.69 17.17 2.46
CA LEU A 148 -17.29 15.84 2.47
C LEU A 148 -18.73 15.84 3.05
N LEU A 149 -19.15 16.88 3.78
CA LEU A 149 -20.48 16.93 4.42
C LEU A 149 -21.65 16.62 3.47
N PRO A 150 -21.66 17.09 2.21
CA PRO A 150 -22.73 16.73 1.27
C PRO A 150 -22.80 15.24 0.93
N PHE A 151 -21.73 14.47 1.22
CA PHE A 151 -21.59 13.07 0.79
C PHE A 151 -21.62 12.07 1.93
N VAL A 152 -21.69 12.48 3.18
CA VAL A 152 -21.56 11.63 4.37
C VAL A 152 -22.50 10.42 4.32
N ASN A 153 -23.72 10.59 3.81
CA ASN A 153 -24.71 9.51 3.67
C ASN A 153 -24.44 8.55 2.50
N ARG A 154 -23.52 8.89 1.61
CA ARG A 154 -23.12 8.09 0.44
C ARG A 154 -21.82 7.35 0.67
N ILE A 155 -21.00 7.79 1.63
CA ILE A 155 -19.72 7.16 1.96
C ILE A 155 -20.00 5.86 2.72
N ARG A 156 -19.77 4.71 2.08
CA ARG A 156 -19.89 3.36 2.68
C ARG A 156 -18.58 2.86 3.24
N ASN A 157 -17.48 3.16 2.54
CA ASN A 157 -16.15 2.80 2.96
C ASN A 157 -15.20 3.99 2.83
N VAL A 158 -14.30 4.09 3.79
CA VAL A 158 -13.15 4.98 3.76
C VAL A 158 -11.89 4.14 3.75
N VAL A 159 -10.94 4.46 2.86
CA VAL A 159 -9.56 3.96 2.91
C VAL A 159 -8.67 5.12 3.33
N LEU A 160 -8.28 5.13 4.59
CA LEU A 160 -7.41 6.15 5.15
C LEU A 160 -5.95 5.73 4.97
N LEU A 161 -5.27 6.51 4.18
CA LEU A 161 -3.84 6.43 3.94
C LEU A 161 -3.18 7.74 4.40
N GLY A 162 -1.87 7.80 4.30
CA GLY A 162 -1.13 9.02 4.65
C GLY A 162 0.33 8.66 4.89
N GLY A 163 1.03 9.43 5.72
CA GLY A 163 2.29 9.03 6.28
C GLY A 163 2.06 7.90 7.28
N GLU A 164 1.68 8.27 8.50
CA GLU A 164 1.17 7.33 9.50
C GLU A 164 -0.14 7.88 10.07
N PRO A 165 -1.30 7.20 9.88
CA PRO A 165 -2.60 7.70 10.31
C PRO A 165 -2.71 8.02 11.80
N PHE A 166 -2.06 7.25 12.66
CA PHE A 166 -2.08 7.51 14.10
C PHE A 166 -1.00 8.48 14.60
N TYR A 167 -0.19 9.04 13.69
CA TYR A 167 0.87 10.01 14.01
C TYR A 167 0.65 11.37 13.34
N ASP A 168 0.16 11.39 12.09
CA ASP A 168 -0.09 12.62 11.33
C ASP A 168 -1.29 13.37 11.91
N LYS A 169 -1.07 14.66 12.26
CA LYS A 169 -2.11 15.50 12.85
C LYS A 169 -3.35 15.69 11.96
N ASN A 170 -3.19 15.68 10.65
CA ASN A 170 -4.31 15.81 9.73
C ASN A 170 -5.10 14.51 9.60
N CYS A 171 -4.41 13.36 9.64
CA CYS A 171 -5.07 12.05 9.74
C CYS A 171 -5.84 11.92 11.06
N LEU A 172 -5.27 12.37 12.18
CA LEU A 172 -5.97 12.39 13.47
C LEU A 172 -7.21 13.26 13.44
N LYS A 173 -7.13 14.48 12.85
CA LYS A 173 -8.30 15.35 12.65
C LYS A 173 -9.36 14.68 11.76
N PHE A 174 -8.93 13.97 10.72
CA PHE A 174 -9.87 13.22 9.88
C PHE A 174 -10.58 12.11 10.66
N LEU A 175 -9.87 11.37 11.51
CA LEU A 175 -10.47 10.33 12.34
C LEU A 175 -11.52 10.91 13.32
N ASP A 176 -11.21 12.06 13.94
CA ASP A 176 -12.17 12.75 14.82
C ASP A 176 -13.40 13.23 14.03
N TRP A 177 -13.18 13.86 12.89
CA TRP A 177 -14.27 14.31 11.99
C TRP A 177 -15.10 13.12 11.49
N ALA A 178 -14.47 12.01 11.12
CA ALA A 178 -15.15 10.80 10.65
C ALA A 178 -16.02 10.15 11.74
N ALA A 179 -15.53 10.14 12.99
CA ALA A 179 -16.31 9.63 14.12
C ALA A 179 -17.57 10.46 14.42
N GLU A 180 -17.55 11.73 14.10
CA GLU A 180 -18.69 12.63 14.27
C GLU A 180 -19.70 12.57 13.12
N HIS A 181 -19.24 12.35 11.89
CA HIS A 181 -20.05 12.57 10.69
C HIS A 181 -20.31 11.32 9.85
N LEU A 182 -19.51 10.25 9.96
CA LEU A 182 -19.62 9.09 9.09
C LEU A 182 -20.19 7.86 9.80
N SER A 183 -21.05 7.14 9.05
CA SER A 183 -21.51 5.78 9.39
C SER A 183 -20.90 4.77 8.40
N ALA A 184 -19.57 4.79 8.25
CA ALA A 184 -18.85 4.04 7.23
C ALA A 184 -17.87 3.05 7.84
N ASN A 185 -17.55 1.98 7.10
CA ASN A 185 -16.37 1.17 7.41
C ASN A 185 -15.10 1.99 7.15
N ILE A 186 -14.17 2.04 8.11
CA ILE A 186 -12.89 2.70 7.93
C ILE A 186 -11.76 1.67 7.88
N THR A 187 -11.15 1.54 6.72
CA THR A 187 -9.91 0.79 6.53
C THR A 187 -8.72 1.73 6.65
N MET A 188 -7.80 1.45 7.56
CA MET A 188 -6.59 2.26 7.72
C MET A 188 -5.33 1.40 7.63
N PHE A 189 -4.32 1.94 6.93
CA PHE A 189 -3.01 1.31 6.82
C PHE A 189 -2.07 1.97 7.82
N THR A 190 -1.54 1.19 8.75
CA THR A 190 -0.67 1.70 9.81
C THR A 190 0.66 0.94 9.86
N ASN A 191 1.71 1.62 10.30
CA ASN A 191 2.97 0.98 10.63
C ASN A 191 2.94 0.25 11.98
N GLY A 192 1.85 0.37 12.74
CA GLY A 192 1.60 -0.33 13.99
C GLY A 192 2.39 0.17 15.20
N SER A 193 3.23 1.20 15.07
CA SER A 193 4.03 1.71 16.20
C SER A 193 3.23 2.48 17.21
N MET A 194 2.12 3.06 16.78
CA MET A 194 1.20 3.85 17.60
C MET A 194 -0.23 3.49 17.23
N ILE A 195 -1.08 3.33 18.21
CA ILE A 195 -2.52 3.08 18.01
C ILE A 195 -3.30 4.05 18.87
N ARG A 196 -4.31 4.65 18.31
CA ARG A 196 -5.23 5.52 19.03
C ARG A 196 -6.35 4.68 19.64
N TRP A 197 -6.05 4.02 20.79
CA TRP A 197 -6.92 3.06 21.46
C TRP A 197 -8.28 3.63 21.86
N ASP A 198 -8.33 4.89 22.27
CA ASP A 198 -9.57 5.60 22.57
C ASP A 198 -10.49 5.68 21.35
N TRP A 199 -9.94 5.99 20.19
CA TRP A 199 -10.68 6.04 18.93
C TRP A 199 -11.15 4.65 18.49
N ILE A 200 -10.26 3.64 18.52
CA ILE A 200 -10.59 2.23 18.20
C ILE A 200 -11.75 1.72 19.06
N LYS A 201 -11.75 2.05 20.38
CA LYS A 201 -12.81 1.61 21.31
C LYS A 201 -14.16 2.26 21.06
N ASN A 202 -14.14 3.52 20.64
CA ASN A 202 -15.34 4.36 20.65
C ASN A 202 -15.99 4.52 19.28
N TYR A 203 -15.29 4.20 18.17
CA TYR A 203 -15.89 4.25 16.85
C TYR A 203 -16.96 3.15 16.72
N GLN A 204 -18.19 3.54 16.35
CA GLN A 204 -19.37 2.66 16.45
C GLN A 204 -19.63 1.81 15.20
N HIS A 205 -18.80 1.97 14.17
CA HIS A 205 -18.94 1.28 12.89
C HIS A 205 -17.75 0.35 12.64
N PRO A 206 -17.81 -0.55 11.64
CA PRO A 206 -16.73 -1.48 11.35
C PRO A 206 -15.39 -0.76 11.09
N ILE A 207 -14.32 -1.33 11.60
CA ILE A 207 -12.95 -0.87 11.41
C ILE A 207 -12.14 -2.02 10.80
N THR A 208 -11.37 -1.73 9.75
CA THR A 208 -10.33 -2.64 9.25
C THR A 208 -8.97 -1.98 9.50
N VAL A 209 -8.13 -2.60 10.31
CA VAL A 209 -6.76 -2.12 10.55
C VAL A 209 -5.78 -3.01 9.80
N VAL A 210 -5.05 -2.42 8.86
CA VAL A 210 -4.06 -3.10 8.03
C VAL A 210 -2.67 -2.75 8.55
N PHE A 211 -2.03 -3.69 9.23
CA PHE A 211 -0.65 -3.53 9.67
C PHE A 211 0.30 -3.74 8.50
N SER A 212 1.17 -2.77 8.27
CA SER A 212 2.24 -2.88 7.27
C SER A 212 3.46 -3.54 7.93
N ILE A 213 3.67 -4.84 7.66
CA ILE A 213 4.75 -5.66 8.26
C ILE A 213 5.52 -6.35 7.15
N ASP A 214 6.73 -5.87 6.83
CA ASP A 214 7.53 -6.36 5.71
C ASP A 214 8.54 -7.45 6.10
N ALA A 215 8.83 -7.59 7.39
CA ALA A 215 9.69 -8.61 8.00
C ALA A 215 9.41 -8.70 9.51
N VAL A 216 10.12 -9.59 10.21
CA VAL A 216 10.02 -9.83 11.65
C VAL A 216 11.34 -9.48 12.34
N GLY A 217 11.30 -8.92 13.54
CA GLY A 217 12.51 -8.63 14.34
C GLY A 217 13.44 -7.61 13.68
N THR A 218 14.73 -7.86 13.80
CA THR A 218 15.79 -6.95 13.32
C THR A 218 15.66 -6.59 11.82
N PRO A 219 15.33 -7.49 10.88
CA PRO A 219 15.05 -7.10 9.51
C PRO A 219 13.91 -6.11 9.35
N ALA A 220 12.84 -6.20 10.17
CA ALA A 220 11.75 -5.24 10.16
C ALA A 220 12.24 -3.83 10.54
N GLU A 221 13.13 -3.73 11.53
CA GLU A 221 13.68 -2.46 12.02
C GLU A 221 14.54 -1.75 10.98
N TYR A 222 15.21 -2.51 10.10
CA TYR A 222 15.97 -1.96 8.98
C TYR A 222 15.04 -1.54 7.83
N ILE A 223 14.19 -2.46 7.36
CA ILE A 223 13.34 -2.24 6.19
C ILE A 223 12.34 -1.12 6.45
N ARG A 224 11.77 -1.11 7.65
CA ARG A 224 10.84 -0.08 8.13
C ARG A 224 11.53 0.81 9.16
N TYR A 225 12.60 1.49 8.75
CA TYR A 225 13.46 2.29 9.63
C TYR A 225 12.66 3.24 10.53
N GLY A 226 12.83 3.07 11.83
CA GLY A 226 12.04 3.70 12.90
C GLY A 226 11.14 2.71 13.65
N THR A 227 11.05 1.45 13.18
CA THR A 227 10.36 0.37 13.88
C THR A 227 11.11 -0.02 15.16
N GLU A 228 10.36 -0.19 16.23
CA GLU A 228 10.71 -1.00 17.39
C GLU A 228 9.80 -2.23 17.32
N TRP A 229 10.38 -3.37 16.89
CA TRP A 229 9.59 -4.56 16.54
C TRP A 229 8.68 -5.03 17.67
N ASP A 230 9.17 -5.08 18.90
CA ASP A 230 8.38 -5.54 20.04
C ASP A 230 7.15 -4.67 20.28
N THR A 231 7.26 -3.35 20.08
CA THR A 231 6.13 -2.42 20.20
C THR A 231 5.08 -2.68 19.11
N VAL A 232 5.51 -2.87 17.87
CA VAL A 232 4.59 -3.17 16.75
C VAL A 232 3.89 -4.50 16.99
N TYR A 233 4.63 -5.53 17.42
CA TYR A 233 4.07 -6.84 17.69
C TYR A 233 3.11 -6.85 18.88
N GLN A 234 3.41 -6.12 19.95
CA GLN A 234 2.48 -5.94 21.09
C GLN A 234 1.18 -5.25 20.66
N ASN A 235 1.27 -4.17 19.86
CA ASN A 235 0.10 -3.48 19.32
C ASN A 235 -0.72 -4.39 18.39
N PHE A 236 -0.05 -5.20 17.58
CA PHE A 236 -0.68 -6.21 16.73
C PHE A 236 -1.44 -7.26 17.55
N GLN A 237 -0.89 -7.70 18.68
CA GLN A 237 -1.56 -8.63 19.60
C GLN A 237 -2.72 -7.98 20.36
N GLU A 238 -2.55 -6.72 20.78
CA GLU A 238 -3.57 -6.01 21.58
C GLU A 238 -4.83 -5.73 20.77
N ILE A 239 -4.69 -5.32 19.49
CA ILE A 239 -5.84 -4.93 18.66
C ILE A 239 -6.82 -6.08 18.41
N GLN A 240 -6.36 -7.31 18.49
CA GLN A 240 -7.18 -8.53 18.32
C GLN A 240 -8.20 -8.74 19.41
N LYS A 241 -8.06 -8.05 20.54
CA LYS A 241 -9.04 -8.10 21.63
C LYS A 241 -10.33 -7.34 21.31
N TYR A 242 -10.34 -6.58 20.20
CA TYR A 242 -11.48 -5.76 19.77
C TYR A 242 -12.27 -6.48 18.68
N ASN A 243 -13.38 -7.14 19.04
CA ASN A 243 -14.17 -7.98 18.12
C ASN A 243 -14.81 -7.23 16.94
N HIS A 244 -14.91 -5.90 17.00
CA HIS A 244 -15.43 -5.05 15.93
C HIS A 244 -14.34 -4.57 14.96
N VAL A 245 -13.08 -4.97 15.19
CA VAL A 245 -11.93 -4.64 14.34
C VAL A 245 -11.56 -5.85 13.52
N GLU A 246 -11.61 -5.68 12.19
CA GLU A 246 -10.99 -6.62 11.27
C GLU A 246 -9.50 -6.31 11.17
N LEU A 247 -8.66 -7.29 11.48
CA LEU A 247 -7.22 -7.17 11.40
C LEU A 247 -6.69 -7.78 10.11
N ARG A 248 -5.85 -7.01 9.39
CA ARG A 248 -5.15 -7.46 8.18
C ARG A 248 -3.66 -7.13 8.24
N VAL A 249 -2.87 -7.82 7.44
CA VAL A 249 -1.44 -7.54 7.25
C VAL A 249 -1.16 -7.26 5.79
N ASN A 250 -0.42 -6.19 5.51
CA ASN A 250 0.11 -5.88 4.19
C ASN A 250 1.63 -6.00 4.20
N ILE A 251 2.18 -6.75 3.24
CA ILE A 251 3.61 -6.95 3.02
C ILE A 251 4.00 -6.32 1.69
N THR A 252 4.89 -5.33 1.71
CA THR A 252 5.48 -4.81 0.48
C THR A 252 6.70 -5.65 0.13
N THR A 253 6.55 -6.61 -0.78
CA THR A 253 7.63 -7.53 -1.18
C THR A 253 8.65 -6.82 -2.07
N SER A 254 9.93 -7.00 -1.76
CA SER A 254 11.05 -6.37 -2.46
C SER A 254 12.34 -7.17 -2.29
N ALA A 255 13.40 -6.76 -2.96
CA ALA A 255 14.73 -7.35 -2.79
C ALA A 255 15.24 -7.29 -1.33
N TYR A 256 14.67 -6.42 -0.50
CA TYR A 256 14.99 -6.37 0.93
C TYR A 256 14.40 -7.53 1.72
N ASN A 257 13.25 -8.07 1.32
CA ASN A 257 12.50 -8.98 2.20
C ASN A 257 12.03 -10.28 1.56
N TYR A 258 12.31 -10.57 0.31
CA TYR A 258 11.87 -11.84 -0.30
C TYR A 258 12.21 -13.06 0.55
N ILE A 259 13.40 -13.10 1.15
CA ILE A 259 13.84 -14.21 2.01
C ILE A 259 13.12 -14.24 3.37
N TYR A 260 12.67 -13.08 3.86
CA TYR A 260 12.05 -12.92 5.19
C TYR A 260 10.53 -13.04 5.17
N VAL A 261 9.89 -13.20 4.00
CA VAL A 261 8.44 -13.39 3.87
C VAL A 261 7.98 -14.60 4.67
N GLN A 262 8.77 -15.68 4.67
CA GLN A 262 8.47 -16.89 5.43
C GLN A 262 8.31 -16.61 6.92
N ASP A 263 9.19 -15.81 7.52
CA ASP A 263 9.14 -15.49 8.96
C ASP A 263 7.84 -14.73 9.30
N VAL A 264 7.40 -13.82 8.42
CA VAL A 264 6.13 -13.10 8.60
C VAL A 264 4.94 -14.06 8.50
N VAL A 265 4.93 -14.95 7.49
CA VAL A 265 3.88 -15.96 7.30
C VAL A 265 3.84 -16.91 8.51
N ASP A 266 4.98 -17.40 8.97
CA ASP A 266 5.06 -18.33 10.10
C ASP A 266 4.63 -17.70 11.41
N LEU A 267 5.02 -16.46 11.68
CA LEU A 267 4.67 -15.78 12.92
C LEU A 267 3.20 -15.36 12.98
N LEU A 268 2.68 -14.80 11.88
CA LEU A 268 1.38 -14.15 11.90
C LEU A 268 0.25 -15.06 11.43
N LEU A 269 0.41 -15.79 10.33
CA LEU A 269 -0.67 -16.62 9.79
C LEU A 269 -1.00 -17.84 10.65
N VAL A 270 -0.02 -18.41 11.36
CA VAL A 270 -0.26 -19.60 12.22
C VAL A 270 -1.16 -19.28 13.39
N LYS A 271 -0.99 -18.09 13.96
CA LYS A 271 -1.74 -17.66 15.15
C LYS A 271 -3.01 -16.91 14.77
N TRP A 272 -2.99 -16.20 13.64
CA TRP A 272 -4.07 -15.32 13.19
C TRP A 272 -4.23 -15.47 11.67
N PRO A 273 -5.22 -16.20 11.21
CA PRO A 273 -5.56 -16.30 9.79
C PRO A 273 -6.19 -14.97 9.30
N SER A 274 -5.45 -13.90 9.44
CA SER A 274 -5.81 -12.60 8.91
C SER A 274 -5.40 -12.50 7.45
N VAL A 275 -6.12 -11.69 6.72
CA VAL A 275 -5.83 -11.43 5.30
C VAL A 275 -4.43 -10.87 5.16
N VAL A 276 -3.58 -11.57 4.43
CA VAL A 276 -2.27 -11.08 4.05
C VAL A 276 -2.32 -10.64 2.59
N SER A 277 -2.02 -9.38 2.34
CA SER A 277 -1.84 -8.87 0.99
C SER A 277 -0.36 -8.62 0.71
N PHE A 278 0.04 -8.84 -0.55
CA PHE A 278 1.41 -8.62 -1.00
C PHE A 278 1.42 -7.48 -2.03
N GLY A 279 2.13 -6.40 -1.70
CA GLY A 279 2.39 -5.29 -2.61
C GLY A 279 3.72 -5.44 -3.31
N VAL A 280 3.89 -4.76 -4.45
CA VAL A 280 5.16 -4.69 -5.18
C VAL A 280 5.64 -3.23 -5.17
N PRO A 281 6.93 -2.95 -4.91
CA PRO A 281 7.44 -1.59 -4.96
C PRO A 281 7.40 -1.03 -6.37
N GLY A 282 7.23 0.29 -6.50
CA GLY A 282 7.19 0.97 -7.80
C GLY A 282 8.55 1.03 -8.50
N ASP A 283 9.66 0.93 -7.76
CA ASP A 283 11.00 1.08 -8.29
C ASP A 283 11.58 -0.25 -8.77
N ALA A 284 11.99 -0.31 -10.04
CA ALA A 284 12.54 -1.52 -10.67
C ALA A 284 13.78 -2.07 -9.94
N TYR A 285 14.60 -1.18 -9.35
CA TYR A 285 15.79 -1.59 -8.59
C TYR A 285 15.46 -2.24 -7.21
N LEU A 286 14.19 -2.35 -6.84
CA LEU A 286 13.73 -3.10 -5.67
C LEU A 286 13.09 -4.45 -6.05
N GLY A 287 13.04 -4.76 -7.35
CA GLY A 287 12.39 -5.96 -7.89
C GLY A 287 13.29 -7.20 -7.93
N THR A 288 12.78 -8.26 -8.54
CA THR A 288 13.46 -9.57 -8.65
C THR A 288 14.72 -9.56 -9.51
N GLN A 289 14.82 -8.62 -10.47
CA GLN A 289 15.94 -8.52 -11.39
C GLN A 289 17.27 -8.13 -10.73
N VAL A 290 17.23 -7.55 -9.52
CA VAL A 290 18.46 -7.20 -8.78
C VAL A 290 19.02 -8.38 -7.99
N VAL A 291 18.31 -9.50 -7.91
CA VAL A 291 18.73 -10.68 -7.17
C VAL A 291 19.70 -11.51 -8.00
N PRO A 292 20.99 -11.66 -7.58
CA PRO A 292 21.97 -12.50 -8.27
C PRO A 292 21.53 -13.96 -8.31
N ASP A 293 21.90 -14.67 -9.38
CA ASP A 293 21.45 -16.05 -9.64
C ASP A 293 21.76 -17.02 -8.49
N GLN A 294 22.90 -16.86 -7.83
CA GLN A 294 23.30 -17.70 -6.70
C GLN A 294 22.44 -17.51 -5.44
N CYS A 295 21.70 -16.39 -5.33
CA CYS A 295 20.82 -16.11 -4.19
C CYS A 295 19.36 -16.54 -4.45
N ARG A 296 19.00 -16.82 -5.71
CA ARG A 296 17.61 -17.07 -6.11
C ARG A 296 17.05 -18.35 -5.54
N ALA A 297 17.85 -19.43 -5.54
CA ALA A 297 17.42 -20.74 -5.06
C ALA A 297 16.93 -20.72 -3.60
N ASP A 298 17.64 -20.02 -2.73
CA ASP A 298 17.26 -19.88 -1.31
C ASP A 298 15.96 -19.10 -1.16
N ILE A 299 15.80 -17.98 -1.91
CA ILE A 299 14.60 -17.15 -1.89
C ILE A 299 13.40 -17.95 -2.43
N VAL A 300 13.54 -18.63 -3.57
CA VAL A 300 12.48 -19.45 -4.16
C VAL A 300 12.04 -20.55 -3.19
N THR A 301 13.00 -21.20 -2.52
CA THR A 301 12.71 -22.20 -1.50
C THR A 301 11.90 -21.63 -0.34
N SER A 302 12.27 -20.44 0.17
CA SER A 302 11.56 -19.75 1.25
C SER A 302 10.15 -19.35 0.83
N LEU A 303 9.99 -18.76 -0.37
CA LEU A 303 8.68 -18.36 -0.90
C LEU A 303 7.75 -19.56 -1.14
N ASN A 304 8.26 -20.66 -1.67
CA ASN A 304 7.48 -21.88 -1.87
C ASN A 304 6.99 -22.48 -0.53
N ARG A 305 7.81 -22.45 0.53
CA ARG A 305 7.36 -22.83 1.88
C ARG A 305 6.23 -21.93 2.38
N SER A 306 6.34 -20.62 2.13
CA SER A 306 5.28 -19.65 2.47
C SER A 306 3.99 -19.96 1.72
N ILE A 307 4.06 -20.27 0.42
CA ILE A 307 2.92 -20.65 -0.42
C ILE A 307 2.23 -21.90 0.15
N GLU A 308 2.97 -22.96 0.44
CA GLU A 308 2.40 -24.20 1.01
C GLU A 308 1.78 -23.94 2.39
N LYS A 309 2.39 -23.10 3.20
CA LYS A 309 1.83 -22.70 4.49
C LYS A 309 0.50 -21.97 4.35
N ILE A 310 0.42 -20.99 3.42
CA ILE A 310 -0.80 -20.23 3.14
C ILE A 310 -1.91 -21.18 2.65
N LYS A 311 -1.61 -22.12 1.72
CA LYS A 311 -2.56 -23.11 1.22
C LYS A 311 -3.11 -24.03 2.31
N SER A 312 -2.31 -24.33 3.33
CA SER A 312 -2.71 -25.19 4.45
C SER A 312 -3.42 -24.44 5.58
N THR A 313 -3.47 -23.11 5.54
CA THR A 313 -4.10 -22.29 6.58
C THR A 313 -5.57 -22.03 6.23
N PRO A 314 -6.52 -22.19 7.18
CA PRO A 314 -7.93 -21.94 6.94
C PRO A 314 -8.23 -20.43 6.84
N ILE A 315 -8.01 -19.87 5.67
CA ILE A 315 -8.31 -18.48 5.29
C ILE A 315 -9.44 -18.54 4.24
N GLU A 316 -10.19 -17.45 4.10
CA GLU A 316 -11.18 -17.34 3.02
C GLU A 316 -10.53 -17.64 1.66
N LEU A 317 -11.17 -18.50 0.87
CA LEU A 317 -10.57 -19.08 -0.36
C LEU A 317 -10.07 -18.03 -1.35
N GLY A 318 -10.83 -16.94 -1.56
CA GLY A 318 -10.45 -15.86 -2.47
C GLY A 318 -9.18 -15.11 -2.01
N GLN A 319 -9.08 -14.85 -0.73
CA GLN A 319 -7.91 -14.18 -0.12
C GLN A 319 -6.67 -15.09 -0.13
N GLN A 320 -6.87 -16.38 0.17
CA GLN A 320 -5.82 -17.39 0.10
C GLN A 320 -5.24 -17.46 -1.32
N GLN A 321 -6.11 -17.52 -2.33
CA GLN A 321 -5.69 -17.61 -3.73
C GLN A 321 -4.94 -16.37 -4.18
N ASN A 322 -5.38 -15.17 -3.78
CA ASN A 322 -4.70 -13.91 -4.09
C ASN A 322 -3.30 -13.86 -3.48
N ALA A 323 -3.14 -14.26 -2.22
CA ALA A 323 -1.84 -14.34 -1.56
C ALA A 323 -0.90 -15.35 -2.23
N VAL A 324 -1.41 -16.54 -2.58
CA VAL A 324 -0.66 -17.56 -3.31
C VAL A 324 -0.23 -17.06 -4.68
N ASN A 325 -1.14 -16.47 -5.46
CA ASN A 325 -0.85 -15.94 -6.80
C ASN A 325 0.22 -14.83 -6.75
N ALA A 326 0.16 -13.95 -5.76
CA ALA A 326 1.15 -12.89 -5.58
C ALA A 326 2.55 -13.46 -5.32
N LEU A 327 2.69 -14.41 -4.41
CA LEU A 327 3.98 -15.06 -4.14
C LEU A 327 4.47 -15.90 -5.32
N GLN A 328 3.57 -16.65 -5.99
CA GLN A 328 3.91 -17.43 -7.17
C GLN A 328 4.45 -16.53 -8.29
N SER A 329 3.88 -15.35 -8.50
CA SER A 329 4.37 -14.40 -9.51
C SER A 329 5.80 -13.91 -9.22
N ILE A 330 6.19 -13.82 -7.94
CA ILE A 330 7.57 -13.49 -7.54
C ILE A 330 8.50 -14.67 -7.82
N VAL A 331 8.08 -15.90 -7.48
CA VAL A 331 8.84 -17.13 -7.78
C VAL A 331 9.09 -17.24 -9.28
N ASP A 332 8.02 -17.13 -10.08
CA ASP A 332 8.12 -17.19 -11.55
C ASP A 332 9.06 -16.10 -12.10
N ALA A 333 9.00 -14.90 -11.54
CA ALA A 333 9.88 -13.82 -11.95
C ALA A 333 11.35 -14.05 -11.56
N LEU A 334 11.62 -14.68 -10.41
CA LEU A 334 12.98 -15.06 -10.00
C LEU A 334 13.56 -16.17 -10.87
N GLU A 335 12.71 -17.09 -11.36
CA GLU A 335 13.12 -18.21 -12.22
C GLU A 335 13.29 -17.81 -13.70
N THR A 336 12.49 -16.84 -14.17
CA THR A 336 12.45 -16.48 -15.60
C THR A 336 13.17 -15.18 -15.96
N ASN A 337 13.26 -14.22 -15.04
CA ASN A 337 13.94 -12.95 -15.31
C ASN A 337 15.47 -13.13 -15.24
N ASN A 338 16.17 -12.50 -16.17
CA ASN A 338 17.61 -12.40 -16.09
C ASN A 338 18.02 -11.44 -14.97
N TYR A 339 19.17 -11.73 -14.35
CA TYR A 339 19.84 -10.79 -13.44
C TYR A 339 20.25 -9.54 -14.21
N ASP A 340 19.90 -8.37 -13.65
CA ASP A 340 20.28 -7.07 -14.19
C ASP A 340 21.33 -6.41 -13.28
N HIS A 341 22.58 -6.47 -13.73
CA HIS A 341 23.71 -5.90 -13.00
C HIS A 341 23.57 -4.38 -12.79
N VAL A 342 23.00 -3.65 -13.75
CA VAL A 342 22.84 -2.18 -13.63
C VAL A 342 21.82 -1.84 -12.55
N LEU A 343 20.69 -2.53 -12.53
CA LEU A 343 19.70 -2.37 -11.45
C LEU A 343 20.25 -2.81 -10.10
N HIS A 344 21.05 -3.90 -10.07
CA HIS A 344 21.71 -4.34 -8.83
C HIS A 344 22.66 -3.28 -8.28
N GLN A 345 23.52 -2.67 -9.13
CA GLN A 345 24.40 -1.58 -8.70
C GLN A 345 23.61 -0.35 -8.23
N LYS A 346 22.48 -0.05 -8.88
CA LYS A 346 21.57 1.01 -8.42
C LYS A 346 20.99 0.69 -7.03
N PHE A 347 20.55 -0.55 -6.81
CA PHE A 347 20.08 -1.00 -5.50
C PHE A 347 21.19 -0.89 -4.43
N LYS A 348 22.38 -1.42 -4.73
CA LYS A 348 23.54 -1.33 -3.84
C LYS A 348 23.88 0.10 -3.47
N LYS A 349 23.91 1.00 -4.46
CA LYS A 349 24.16 2.42 -4.22
C LYS A 349 23.07 3.05 -3.36
N PHE A 350 21.80 2.76 -3.63
CA PHE A 350 20.68 3.25 -2.83
C PHE A 350 20.80 2.82 -1.37
N VAL A 351 21.10 1.53 -1.11
CA VAL A 351 21.35 1.01 0.24
C VAL A 351 22.49 1.78 0.93
N GLN A 352 23.63 1.94 0.26
CA GLN A 352 24.79 2.64 0.82
C GLN A 352 24.49 4.11 1.15
N ASP A 353 23.78 4.80 0.27
CA ASP A 353 23.40 6.20 0.48
C ASP A 353 22.42 6.35 1.65
N MET A 354 21.43 5.45 1.76
CA MET A 354 20.46 5.47 2.85
C MET A 354 21.09 5.05 4.18
N ASP A 355 21.96 4.05 4.21
CA ASP A 355 22.72 3.64 5.40
C ASP A 355 23.57 4.79 5.94
N ARG A 356 24.26 5.50 5.04
CA ARG A 356 25.08 6.66 5.39
C ARG A 356 24.28 7.77 6.07
N VAL A 357 23.12 8.14 5.52
CA VAL A 357 22.31 9.25 6.08
C VAL A 357 21.52 8.84 7.31
N LYS A 358 21.10 7.57 7.39
CA LYS A 358 20.42 7.00 8.56
C LYS A 358 21.38 6.58 9.66
N LYS A 359 22.69 6.55 9.39
CA LYS A 359 23.77 6.08 10.30
C LYS A 359 23.54 4.65 10.79
N ILE A 360 23.17 3.76 9.89
CA ILE A 360 22.97 2.32 10.11
C ILE A 360 23.81 1.53 9.10
N ASN A 361 23.87 0.21 9.29
CA ASN A 361 24.55 -0.70 8.37
C ASN A 361 23.65 -1.93 8.13
N ILE A 362 23.27 -2.21 6.89
CA ILE A 362 22.44 -3.35 6.52
C ILE A 362 22.99 -4.68 7.06
N GLN A 363 24.31 -4.81 7.21
CA GLN A 363 24.95 -6.02 7.73
C GLN A 363 24.51 -6.38 9.15
N ASP A 364 24.17 -5.36 9.97
CA ASP A 364 23.75 -5.57 11.35
C ASP A 364 22.30 -6.06 11.46
N TYR A 365 21.50 -5.85 10.41
CA TYR A 365 20.07 -6.08 10.41
C TYR A 365 19.63 -7.20 9.43
N CYS A 366 20.13 -7.17 8.20
CA CYS A 366 19.69 -8.00 7.08
C CYS A 366 20.87 -8.75 6.44
N LYS A 367 21.46 -9.70 7.15
CA LYS A 367 22.69 -10.40 6.72
C LYS A 367 22.59 -11.04 5.33
N PHE A 368 21.44 -11.64 5.00
CA PHE A 368 21.24 -12.23 3.68
C PHE A 368 21.33 -11.18 2.57
N VAL A 369 20.64 -10.04 2.75
CA VAL A 369 20.65 -8.94 1.77
C VAL A 369 22.02 -8.30 1.68
N ALA A 370 22.70 -8.10 2.81
CA ALA A 370 24.07 -7.59 2.82
C ALA A 370 25.04 -8.48 2.03
N ASN A 371 24.94 -9.80 2.20
CA ASN A 371 25.74 -10.78 1.43
C ASN A 371 25.37 -10.76 -0.06
N MET A 372 24.09 -10.63 -0.39
CA MET A 372 23.62 -10.47 -1.77
C MET A 372 24.22 -9.22 -2.44
N LEU A 373 24.32 -8.10 -1.71
CA LEU A 373 24.91 -6.85 -2.20
C LEU A 373 26.44 -6.89 -2.31
N ALA A 374 27.10 -7.82 -1.65
CA ALA A 374 28.54 -8.00 -1.73
C ALA A 374 29.00 -8.72 -3.01
N GLN A 375 28.07 -9.29 -3.75
CA GLN A 375 28.31 -9.99 -5.02
C GLN A 375 28.26 -9.04 -6.21
#